data_531254832982eee60e5ec9eaa6ffcde3
#
_entry.id   531254832982eee60e5ec9eaa6ffcde3
#
_cell.length_a   1.000
_cell.length_b   1.000
_cell.length_c   1.000
_cell.angle_alpha   90.00
_cell.angle_beta   90.00
_cell.angle_gamma   90.00
#
_symmetry.space_group_name_H-M   'P 1'
#
loop_
_entity.id
_entity.type
_entity.pdbx_description
1 polymer ?
#
loop_
_entity_poly.entity_id
_entity_poly.type
_entity_poly.pdbx_seq_one_letter_code
_entity_poly.pdbx_strand_id
1 'polypeptide(L)'
;PIKSSAASDVYKRQPVNSPTFTIVQIYEEGRLPFYHFDVYRIGDVEEMDEIGYEDYIYGEGVSLIEWANLIEDILPEHYTEIKIEKDLEKGFDYRRISVCEY
;
A
#
# COMPACT_ATOMS: atom_id res chain seq x y z
N PRO A 1 9.72 8.67 -7.95
CA PRO A 1 9.28 7.40 -7.40
C PRO A 1 9.49 7.35 -5.90
N ILE A 2 8.51 6.85 -5.22
CA ILE A 2 8.57 6.76 -3.78
C ILE A 2 9.38 5.52 -3.41
N LYS A 3 10.45 5.73 -2.69
CA LYS A 3 11.27 4.63 -2.21
C LYS A 3 10.82 4.28 -0.81
N SER A 4 9.87 3.37 -0.72
CA SER A 4 9.33 2.95 0.56
C SER A 4 10.40 2.38 1.49
N SER A 5 11.46 1.78 0.95
CA SER A 5 12.55 1.26 1.76
C SER A 5 13.30 2.33 2.54
N ALA A 6 13.59 3.47 1.90
CA ALA A 6 14.27 4.58 2.57
C ALA A 6 13.40 5.20 3.66
N ALA A 7 12.12 5.35 3.37
CA ALA A 7 11.17 5.85 4.34
C ALA A 7 10.97 4.86 5.49
N SER A 8 10.97 3.55 5.21
CA SER A 8 10.90 2.53 6.24
C SER A 8 12.07 2.61 7.21
N ASP A 9 13.27 2.95 6.74
CA ASP A 9 14.44 3.08 7.59
C ASP A 9 14.29 4.20 8.61
N VAL A 10 13.62 5.28 8.25
CA VAL A 10 13.32 6.36 9.18
C VAL A 10 12.35 5.87 10.26
N TYR A 11 11.34 5.12 9.87
CA TYR A 11 10.32 4.64 10.81
C TYR A 11 10.77 3.46 11.66
N LYS A 12 11.78 2.73 11.25
CA LYS A 12 12.35 1.65 12.05
C LYS A 12 12.98 2.13 13.34
N ARG A 13 13.23 3.42 13.46
CA ARG A 13 13.74 4.02 14.69
C ARG A 13 12.67 4.13 15.76
N GLN A 14 11.43 4.00 15.38
CA GLN A 14 10.31 4.00 16.32
C GLN A 14 10.12 2.59 16.87
N PRO A 15 9.71 2.45 18.14
CA PRO A 15 9.44 1.13 18.67
C PRO A 15 8.30 0.49 17.90
N VAL A 16 8.64 -0.61 17.26
CA VAL A 16 7.64 -1.42 16.55
C VAL A 16 7.17 -2.49 17.52
N ASN A 17 5.94 -2.38 17.97
CA ASN A 17 5.41 -3.28 18.97
C ASN A 17 5.11 -4.66 18.42
N SER A 18 4.75 -4.76 17.14
CA SER A 18 4.48 -6.03 16.52
C SER A 18 4.48 -5.88 14.99
N PRO A 19 5.13 -6.81 14.27
CA PRO A 19 5.07 -6.81 12.80
C PRO A 19 3.65 -7.06 12.27
N THR A 20 2.74 -7.61 13.06
CA THR A 20 1.36 -7.83 12.64
C THR A 20 0.55 -6.56 12.57
N PHE A 21 1.02 -5.47 13.15
CA PHE A 21 0.28 -4.21 13.18
C PHE A 21 0.84 -3.16 12.24
N THR A 22 1.87 -3.49 11.46
CA THR A 22 2.45 -2.54 10.52
C THR A 22 1.78 -2.70 9.16
N ILE A 23 0.47 -2.47 9.10
CA ILE A 23 -0.28 -2.52 7.84
C ILE A 23 -0.16 -1.20 7.11
N VAL A 24 -0.10 -0.09 7.82
CA VAL A 24 0.02 1.23 7.22
C VAL A 24 1.23 1.97 7.76
N GLN A 25 1.98 2.61 6.85
CA GLN A 25 3.08 3.50 7.20
C GLN A 25 2.70 4.90 6.73
N ILE A 26 2.92 5.88 7.58
CA ILE A 26 2.49 7.25 7.34
C ILE A 26 3.71 8.16 7.20
N TYR A 27 3.76 8.91 6.11
CA TYR A 27 4.84 9.83 5.82
C TYR A 27 4.25 11.22 5.63
N GLU A 28 4.56 12.14 6.53
CA GLU A 28 3.97 13.48 6.53
C GLU A 28 4.95 14.59 6.16
N GLU A 29 6.18 14.25 5.80
CA GLU A 29 7.23 15.23 5.55
C GLU A 29 7.12 15.95 4.20
N GLY A 30 6.32 15.43 3.27
CA GLY A 30 6.15 16.03 1.96
C GLY A 30 5.05 17.07 1.90
N ARG A 31 4.76 17.54 0.70
CA ARG A 31 3.68 18.50 0.46
C ARG A 31 2.31 17.92 0.83
N LEU A 32 2.13 16.64 0.57
CA LEU A 32 0.91 15.90 0.94
C LEU A 32 1.30 14.70 1.79
N PRO A 33 0.45 14.30 2.73
CA PRO A 33 0.67 13.05 3.44
C PRO A 33 0.71 11.89 2.46
N PHE A 34 1.57 10.93 2.71
CA PHE A 34 1.65 9.69 1.94
C PHE A 34 1.40 8.52 2.86
N TYR A 35 0.48 7.65 2.46
CA TYR A 35 0.11 6.47 3.24
C TYR A 35 0.43 5.22 2.44
N HIS A 36 1.29 4.38 2.99
CA HIS A 36 1.67 3.12 2.34
C HIS A 36 1.06 1.97 3.10
N PHE A 37 0.14 1.26 2.44
CA PHE A 37 -0.53 0.10 2.99
C PHE A 37 0.06 -1.16 2.38
N ASP A 38 0.37 -2.14 3.22
CA ASP A 38 0.70 -3.48 2.78
C ASP A 38 -0.30 -4.43 3.46
N VAL A 39 -1.27 -4.90 2.69
CA VAL A 39 -2.36 -5.72 3.23
C VAL A 39 -2.17 -7.22 2.96
N TYR A 40 -0.97 -7.62 2.59
CA TYR A 40 -0.70 -9.02 2.26
C TYR A 40 -1.06 -9.99 3.39
N ARG A 41 -0.84 -9.57 4.63
CA ARG A 41 -1.09 -10.43 5.80
C ARG A 41 -2.43 -10.19 6.48
N ILE A 42 -3.30 -9.42 5.84
CA ILE A 42 -4.60 -9.14 6.44
C ILE A 42 -5.45 -10.42 6.45
N GLY A 43 -6.07 -10.70 7.58
CA GLY A 43 -6.93 -11.88 7.72
C GLY A 43 -8.37 -11.61 7.32
N ASP A 44 -8.82 -10.38 7.50
CA ASP A 44 -10.19 -9.96 7.23
C ASP A 44 -10.21 -8.47 6.92
N VAL A 45 -11.11 -8.06 6.04
CA VAL A 45 -11.29 -6.64 5.71
C VAL A 45 -11.70 -5.80 6.93
N GLU A 46 -12.29 -6.40 7.94
CA GLU A 46 -12.63 -5.70 9.18
C GLU A 46 -11.39 -5.15 9.89
N GLU A 47 -10.24 -5.75 9.71
CA GLU A 47 -8.99 -5.24 10.26
C GLU A 47 -8.63 -3.87 9.68
N MET A 48 -9.08 -3.58 8.46
CA MET A 48 -8.86 -2.27 7.84
C MET A 48 -9.66 -1.19 8.56
N ASP A 49 -10.86 -1.51 9.01
CA ASP A 49 -11.67 -0.57 9.79
C ASP A 49 -11.00 -0.25 11.13
N GLU A 50 -10.36 -1.22 11.74
CA GLU A 50 -9.69 -1.03 13.03
C GLU A 50 -8.52 -0.05 12.94
N ILE A 51 -7.86 0.03 11.79
CA ILE A 51 -6.75 0.96 11.60
C ILE A 51 -7.18 2.32 11.05
N GLY A 52 -8.48 2.53 10.84
CA GLY A 52 -8.98 3.80 10.30
C GLY A 52 -8.75 3.98 8.82
N TYR A 53 -8.82 2.91 8.05
CA TYR A 53 -8.55 2.91 6.62
C TYR A 53 -9.27 4.01 5.85
N GLU A 54 -10.55 4.23 6.14
CA GLU A 54 -11.36 5.23 5.44
C GLU A 54 -10.82 6.66 5.61
N ASP A 55 -10.30 6.96 6.79
CA ASP A 55 -9.74 8.29 7.05
C ASP A 55 -8.53 8.58 6.17
N TYR A 56 -7.76 7.55 5.83
CA TYR A 56 -6.62 7.72 4.95
C TYR A 56 -7.03 7.77 3.49
N ILE A 57 -7.88 6.85 3.06
CA ILE A 57 -8.26 6.73 1.65
C ILE A 57 -9.06 7.95 1.17
N TYR A 58 -9.93 8.48 2.00
CA TYR A 58 -10.76 9.64 1.66
C TYR A 58 -10.20 10.96 2.17
N GLY A 59 -8.99 10.94 2.75
CA GLY A 59 -8.31 12.13 3.22
C GLY A 59 -7.58 12.87 2.10
N GLU A 60 -6.78 13.85 2.49
CA GLU A 60 -6.08 14.72 1.53
C GLU A 60 -4.80 14.13 0.96
N GLY A 61 -4.33 13.04 1.49
CA GLY A 61 -3.05 12.45 1.12
C GLY A 61 -3.11 11.53 -0.09
N VAL A 62 -1.98 10.94 -0.38
CA VAL A 62 -1.84 9.92 -1.42
C VAL A 62 -1.71 8.57 -0.74
N SER A 63 -2.50 7.60 -1.17
CA SER A 63 -2.44 6.24 -0.63
C SER A 63 -1.95 5.27 -1.68
N LEU A 64 -0.95 4.47 -1.32
CA LEU A 64 -0.45 3.37 -2.13
C LEU A 64 -0.78 2.07 -1.39
N ILE A 65 -1.49 1.17 -2.04
CA ILE A 65 -1.91 -0.08 -1.42
C ILE A 65 -1.28 -1.25 -2.18
N GLU A 66 -0.43 -1.99 -1.51
CA GLU A 66 0.12 -3.23 -2.06
C GLU A 66 -0.82 -4.39 -1.72
N TRP A 67 -1.01 -5.29 -2.68
CA TRP A 67 -1.91 -6.42 -2.55
C TRP A 67 -3.37 -6.01 -2.42
N ALA A 68 -3.74 -4.92 -3.10
CA ALA A 68 -5.08 -4.34 -3.00
C ALA A 68 -6.20 -5.30 -3.42
N ASN A 69 -5.87 -6.31 -4.23
CA ASN A 69 -6.85 -7.33 -4.62
C ASN A 69 -7.40 -8.12 -3.42
N LEU A 70 -6.69 -8.12 -2.30
CA LEU A 70 -7.16 -8.79 -1.10
C LEU A 70 -8.25 -8.01 -0.37
N ILE A 71 -8.42 -6.74 -0.69
CA ILE A 71 -9.41 -5.87 -0.07
C ILE A 71 -10.31 -5.20 -1.12
N GLU A 72 -10.57 -5.88 -2.23
CA GLU A 72 -11.39 -5.33 -3.32
C GLU A 72 -12.73 -4.78 -2.87
N ASP A 73 -13.36 -5.44 -1.91
CA ASP A 73 -14.70 -5.08 -1.44
C ASP A 73 -14.77 -3.69 -0.81
N ILE A 74 -13.64 -3.16 -0.36
CA ILE A 74 -13.60 -1.88 0.32
C ILE A 74 -12.79 -0.82 -0.41
N LEU A 75 -12.33 -1.09 -1.63
CA LEU A 75 -11.64 -0.10 -2.43
C LEU A 75 -12.57 1.06 -2.80
N PRO A 76 -12.06 2.29 -2.95
CA PRO A 76 -12.90 3.41 -3.38
C PRO A 76 -13.36 3.22 -4.83
N GLU A 77 -14.36 3.99 -5.24
CA GLU A 77 -14.86 3.94 -6.62
C GLU A 77 -13.81 4.28 -7.65
N HIS A 78 -12.95 5.23 -7.31
CA HIS A 78 -11.94 5.73 -8.24
C HIS A 78 -10.55 5.47 -7.69
N TYR A 79 -9.76 4.75 -8.46
CA TYR A 79 -8.37 4.45 -8.10
C TYR A 79 -7.60 4.06 -9.35
N THR A 80 -6.29 4.07 -9.25
CA THR A 80 -5.41 3.58 -10.31
C THR A 80 -4.84 2.25 -9.90
N GLU A 81 -5.05 1.22 -10.72
CA GLU A 81 -4.50 -0.11 -10.48
C GLU A 81 -3.22 -0.29 -11.28
N ILE A 82 -2.18 -0.74 -10.61
CA ILE A 82 -0.91 -1.06 -11.26
C ILE A 82 -0.63 -2.54 -11.00
N LYS A 83 -0.62 -3.33 -12.07
CA LYS A 83 -0.28 -4.75 -11.99
C LYS A 83 1.13 -4.97 -12.48
N ILE A 84 1.92 -5.65 -11.69
CA ILE A 84 3.27 -6.03 -12.05
C ILE A 84 3.34 -7.54 -12.08
N GLU A 85 3.57 -8.10 -13.26
CA GLU A 85 3.57 -9.54 -13.48
C GLU A 85 4.91 -10.02 -13.99
N LYS A 86 5.27 -11.24 -13.63
CA LYS A 86 6.43 -11.94 -14.17
C LYS A 86 6.01 -12.82 -15.33
N ASP A 87 6.87 -12.92 -16.33
CA ASP A 87 6.69 -13.86 -17.41
C ASP A 87 8.00 -14.61 -17.61
N LEU A 88 8.08 -15.78 -17.01
CA LEU A 88 9.31 -16.58 -17.03
C LEU A 88 9.67 -17.09 -18.43
N GLU A 89 8.71 -17.17 -19.33
CA GLU A 89 8.99 -17.55 -20.73
C GLU A 89 9.82 -16.48 -21.46
N LYS A 90 9.71 -15.24 -21.01
CA LYS A 90 10.46 -14.12 -21.61
C LYS A 90 11.72 -13.75 -20.85
N GLY A 91 12.03 -14.45 -19.76
CA GLY A 91 13.25 -14.27 -18.99
C GLY A 91 12.99 -13.84 -17.56
N PHE A 92 13.98 -14.04 -16.69
CA PHE A 92 13.86 -13.74 -15.28
C PHE A 92 13.74 -12.24 -14.99
N ASP A 93 14.30 -11.42 -15.86
CA ASP A 93 14.28 -9.96 -15.68
C ASP A 93 13.06 -9.30 -16.31
N TYR A 94 12.25 -10.07 -17.01
CA TYR A 94 11.07 -9.53 -17.66
C TYR A 94 9.97 -9.23 -16.64
N ARG A 95 9.36 -8.08 -16.79
CA ARG A 95 8.18 -7.69 -15.99
C ARG A 95 7.17 -7.01 -16.91
N ARG A 96 5.91 -7.38 -16.73
CA ARG A 96 4.82 -6.69 -17.43
C ARG A 96 4.15 -5.76 -16.44
N ILE A 97 4.06 -4.50 -16.80
CA ILE A 97 3.40 -3.50 -15.97
C ILE A 97 2.15 -3.03 -16.71
N SER A 98 1.00 -3.19 -16.08
CA SER A 98 -0.29 -2.75 -16.63
C SER A 98 -0.88 -1.70 -15.71
N VAL A 99 -1.38 -0.62 -16.29
CA VAL A 99 -1.99 0.49 -15.53
C VAL A 99 -3.42 0.67 -16.00
N CYS A 100 -4.35 0.62 -15.06
CA CYS A 100 -5.77 0.85 -15.34
C CYS A 100 -6.32 1.88 -14.37
N GLU A 101 -7.09 2.82 -14.90
CA GLU A 101 -7.76 3.83 -14.08
C GLU A 101 -9.25 3.49 -13.98
N TYR A 102 -9.75 3.57 -12.76
CA TYR A 102 -11.16 3.30 -12.49
C TYR A 102 -11.85 4.54 -11.95
#